data_fadffaef985be9872c2fc48b992f1a9b
#
_entry.id   fadffaef985be9872c2fc48b992f1a9b
#
_cell.length_a   1.000
_cell.length_b   1.000
_cell.length_c   1.000
_cell.angle_alpha   90.00
_cell.angle_beta   90.00
_cell.angle_gamma   90.00
#
_symmetry.space_group_name_H-M   'P 1'
#
loop_
_entity.id
_entity.type
_entity.pdbx_description
1 polymer ?
#
loop_
_entity_poly.entity_id
_entity_poly.type
_entity_poly.pdbx_seq_one_letter_code
_entity_poly.pdbx_strand_id
1 'polypeptide(L)'
;KISIFFPFVIFKVFLLIIKSLSILKKKKISILISTGGYMSLPLCFAAKILGVNIYLIEPNMVMGRANKFFLKFSKIIICYSKNIIDFPKKFEKKLRILKPLVRKKYYEELTNIEEKRLFTITIIGGSQGAKIFDNLLHQTLAKISKSIKLKIIHQTRDSNQNFLINFYKENKIEHQVFVFEKDLNKLLIKTDLCITRGGASSLAELSLLKVPFI
;
A
#
# COMPACT_ATOMS: atom_id res chain seq x y z
N LYS A 1 15.25 -26.27 -2.40
CA LYS A 1 14.75 -27.31 -1.48
C LYS A 1 13.22 -27.16 -1.42
N ILE A 2 12.47 -28.12 -1.94
CA ILE A 2 11.00 -28.18 -1.81
C ILE A 2 10.75 -28.54 -0.35
N SER A 3 10.05 -27.67 0.39
CA SER A 3 9.72 -27.91 1.80
C SER A 3 8.81 -29.13 1.92
N ILE A 4 9.03 -29.97 2.94
CA ILE A 4 8.18 -31.11 3.31
C ILE A 4 6.70 -30.71 3.48
N PHE A 5 6.42 -29.44 3.75
CA PHE A 5 5.06 -28.87 3.84
C PHE A 5 4.39 -28.57 2.48
N PHE A 6 5.10 -28.71 1.35
CA PHE A 6 4.55 -28.36 0.03
C PHE A 6 3.27 -29.12 -0.34
N PRO A 7 3.14 -30.44 -0.13
CA PRO A 7 1.91 -31.17 -0.41
C PRO A 7 0.71 -30.69 0.42
N PHE A 8 0.95 -30.35 1.69
CA PHE A 8 -0.07 -29.85 2.60
C PHE A 8 -0.59 -28.46 2.20
N VAL A 9 0.30 -27.59 1.70
CA VAL A 9 -0.10 -26.29 1.16
C VAL A 9 -0.95 -26.44 -0.09
N ILE A 10 -0.59 -27.34 -1.00
CA ILE A 10 -1.40 -27.63 -2.21
C ILE A 10 -2.79 -28.13 -1.83
N PHE A 11 -2.87 -29.06 -0.89
CA PHE A 11 -4.15 -29.59 -0.40
C PHE A 11 -5.03 -28.49 0.21
N LYS A 12 -4.46 -27.61 1.03
CA LYS A 12 -5.19 -26.45 1.56
C LYS A 12 -5.69 -25.53 0.46
N VAL A 13 -4.88 -25.22 -0.55
CA VAL A 13 -5.31 -24.40 -1.69
C VAL A 13 -6.45 -25.05 -2.44
N PHE A 14 -6.40 -26.37 -2.64
CA PHE A 14 -7.48 -27.12 -3.28
C PHE A 14 -8.81 -27.04 -2.50
N LEU A 15 -8.78 -27.23 -1.19
CA LEU A 15 -9.96 -27.05 -0.32
C LEU A 15 -10.52 -25.63 -0.40
N LEU A 16 -9.64 -24.62 -0.47
CA LEU A 16 -10.05 -23.21 -0.63
C LEU A 16 -10.69 -22.97 -2.00
N ILE A 17 -10.25 -23.63 -3.06
CA ILE A 17 -10.89 -23.55 -4.38
C ILE A 17 -12.32 -24.13 -4.32
N ILE A 18 -12.50 -25.30 -3.70
CA ILE A 18 -13.84 -25.91 -3.54
C ILE A 18 -14.78 -24.97 -2.75
N LYS A 19 -14.28 -24.41 -1.64
CA LYS A 19 -15.04 -23.45 -0.85
C LYS A 19 -15.38 -22.20 -1.68
N SER A 20 -14.44 -21.71 -2.48
CA SER A 20 -14.64 -20.56 -3.37
C SER A 20 -15.68 -20.83 -4.44
N LEU A 21 -15.69 -22.04 -5.06
CA LEU A 21 -16.72 -22.47 -6.01
C LEU A 21 -18.12 -22.41 -5.38
N SER A 22 -18.27 -22.97 -4.17
CA SER A 22 -19.53 -22.95 -3.44
C SER A 22 -20.01 -21.52 -3.17
N ILE A 23 -19.12 -20.63 -2.72
CA ILE A 23 -19.44 -19.23 -2.43
C ILE A 23 -19.88 -18.48 -3.70
N LEU A 24 -19.09 -18.57 -4.78
CA LEU A 24 -19.39 -17.87 -6.04
C LEU A 24 -20.73 -18.33 -6.64
N LYS A 25 -20.99 -19.65 -6.62
CA LYS A 25 -22.24 -20.24 -7.11
C LYS A 25 -23.43 -19.85 -6.24
N LYS A 26 -23.34 -20.02 -4.92
CA LYS A 26 -24.41 -19.70 -3.96
C LYS A 26 -24.80 -18.24 -3.98
N LYS A 27 -23.81 -17.35 -4.12
CA LYS A 27 -24.02 -15.89 -4.18
C LYS A 27 -24.32 -15.37 -5.58
N LYS A 28 -24.39 -16.25 -6.60
CA LYS A 28 -24.64 -15.89 -8.01
C LYS A 28 -23.72 -14.77 -8.51
N ILE A 29 -22.43 -14.88 -8.18
CA ILE A 29 -21.44 -13.85 -8.54
C ILE A 29 -21.18 -13.93 -10.04
N SER A 30 -21.33 -12.81 -10.75
CA SER A 30 -21.07 -12.68 -12.19
C SER A 30 -19.75 -11.99 -12.51
N ILE A 31 -19.20 -11.24 -11.55
CA ILE A 31 -17.95 -10.48 -11.69
C ILE A 31 -17.09 -10.71 -10.45
N LEU A 32 -15.83 -11.04 -10.67
CA LEU A 32 -14.78 -11.09 -9.66
C LEU A 32 -13.74 -9.99 -9.94
N ILE A 33 -13.52 -9.11 -8.97
CA ILE A 33 -12.45 -8.12 -9.01
C ILE A 33 -11.32 -8.58 -8.10
N SER A 34 -10.09 -8.66 -8.62
CA SER A 34 -8.91 -9.10 -7.89
C SER A 34 -7.78 -8.09 -7.98
N THR A 35 -7.21 -7.74 -6.83
CA THR A 35 -5.98 -6.91 -6.73
C THR A 35 -4.71 -7.75 -6.73
N GLY A 36 -4.82 -9.06 -7.00
CA GLY A 36 -3.70 -10.00 -6.95
C GLY A 36 -3.36 -10.49 -5.55
N GLY A 37 -2.11 -10.96 -5.41
CA GLY A 37 -1.65 -11.62 -4.18
C GLY A 37 -2.06 -13.09 -4.09
N TYR A 38 -1.41 -13.83 -3.17
CA TYR A 38 -1.65 -15.28 -3.04
C TYR A 38 -3.06 -15.63 -2.59
N MET A 39 -3.69 -14.77 -1.79
CA MET A 39 -5.05 -14.98 -1.29
C MET A 39 -6.11 -14.93 -2.38
N SER A 40 -5.84 -14.29 -3.51
CA SER A 40 -6.78 -14.22 -4.64
C SER A 40 -6.78 -15.50 -5.49
N LEU A 41 -5.74 -16.34 -5.42
CA LEU A 41 -5.60 -17.52 -6.29
C LEU A 41 -6.82 -18.47 -6.22
N PRO A 42 -7.30 -18.94 -5.05
CA PRO A 42 -8.43 -19.86 -4.99
C PRO A 42 -9.69 -19.28 -5.62
N LEU A 43 -9.99 -17.99 -5.35
CA LEU A 43 -11.16 -17.32 -5.91
C LEU A 43 -11.04 -17.12 -7.42
N CYS A 44 -9.87 -16.74 -7.93
CA CYS A 44 -9.66 -16.59 -9.36
C CYS A 44 -9.72 -17.92 -10.11
N PHE A 45 -9.24 -19.04 -9.53
CA PHE A 45 -9.40 -20.38 -10.10
C PHE A 45 -10.87 -20.79 -10.14
N ALA A 46 -11.60 -20.61 -9.02
CA ALA A 46 -13.01 -20.91 -8.96
C ALA A 46 -13.82 -20.06 -9.97
N ALA A 47 -13.54 -18.78 -10.08
CA ALA A 47 -14.14 -17.89 -11.05
C ALA A 47 -13.91 -18.35 -12.49
N LYS A 48 -12.68 -18.78 -12.82
CA LYS A 48 -12.36 -19.35 -14.13
C LYS A 48 -13.19 -20.62 -14.43
N ILE A 49 -13.29 -21.55 -13.46
CA ILE A 49 -14.05 -22.80 -13.62
C ILE A 49 -15.54 -22.50 -13.85
N LEU A 50 -16.11 -21.53 -13.16
CA LEU A 50 -17.53 -21.15 -13.26
C LEU A 50 -17.84 -20.18 -14.39
N GLY A 51 -16.87 -19.76 -15.20
CA GLY A 51 -17.07 -18.76 -16.26
C GLY A 51 -17.37 -17.36 -15.76
N VAL A 52 -17.07 -17.07 -14.47
CA VAL A 52 -17.24 -15.73 -13.88
C VAL A 52 -16.23 -14.76 -14.48
N ASN A 53 -16.68 -13.55 -14.84
CA ASN A 53 -15.81 -12.54 -15.43
C ASN A 53 -14.77 -12.04 -14.42
N ILE A 54 -13.50 -12.19 -14.74
CA ILE A 54 -12.39 -11.74 -13.89
C ILE A 54 -11.90 -10.37 -14.37
N TYR A 55 -11.86 -9.41 -13.45
CA TYR A 55 -11.27 -8.09 -13.61
C TYR A 55 -10.08 -7.98 -12.67
N LEU A 56 -8.92 -7.60 -13.21
CA LEU A 56 -7.70 -7.45 -12.43
C LEU A 56 -7.43 -5.97 -12.16
N ILE A 57 -6.88 -5.68 -10.99
CA ILE A 57 -6.33 -4.35 -10.66
C ILE A 57 -4.86 -4.55 -10.30
N GLU A 58 -3.96 -3.83 -11.01
CA GLU A 58 -2.53 -3.82 -10.74
C GLU A 58 -2.08 -2.39 -10.45
N PRO A 59 -1.89 -2.05 -9.18
CA PRO A 59 -1.49 -0.69 -8.81
C PRO A 59 0.00 -0.42 -9.02
N ASN A 60 0.83 -1.46 -9.22
CA ASN A 60 2.27 -1.34 -9.32
C ASN A 60 2.74 -1.26 -10.77
N MET A 61 3.95 -0.70 -10.96
CA MET A 61 4.61 -0.67 -12.26
C MET A 61 5.12 -2.04 -12.72
N VAL A 62 5.25 -2.99 -11.80
CA VAL A 62 5.59 -4.39 -12.09
C VAL A 62 4.42 -5.27 -11.74
N MET A 63 3.99 -6.09 -12.69
CA MET A 63 2.86 -6.99 -12.46
C MET A 63 3.15 -8.03 -11.37
N GLY A 64 2.25 -8.12 -10.41
CA GLY A 64 2.24 -9.19 -9.42
C GLY A 64 2.07 -10.57 -10.08
N ARG A 65 2.72 -11.62 -9.53
CA ARG A 65 2.72 -12.99 -10.09
C ARG A 65 1.31 -13.55 -10.32
N ALA A 66 0.39 -13.31 -9.38
CA ALA A 66 -1.00 -13.75 -9.49
C ALA A 66 -1.71 -13.04 -10.66
N ASN A 67 -1.59 -11.72 -10.78
CA ASN A 67 -2.17 -10.95 -11.87
C ASN A 67 -1.57 -11.37 -13.23
N LYS A 68 -0.26 -11.59 -13.31
CA LYS A 68 0.42 -12.09 -14.51
C LYS A 68 -0.13 -13.45 -14.96
N PHE A 69 -0.37 -14.36 -14.01
CA PHE A 69 -0.95 -15.68 -14.30
C PHE A 69 -2.39 -15.59 -14.81
N PHE A 70 -3.26 -14.79 -14.14
CA PHE A 70 -4.66 -14.67 -14.49
C PHE A 70 -4.96 -13.69 -15.63
N LEU A 71 -3.98 -12.93 -16.11
CA LEU A 71 -4.15 -11.97 -17.19
C LEU A 71 -4.79 -12.59 -18.46
N LYS A 72 -4.41 -13.80 -18.80
CA LYS A 72 -5.00 -14.52 -19.96
C LYS A 72 -6.48 -14.82 -19.79
N PHE A 73 -6.95 -15.01 -18.57
CA PHE A 73 -8.34 -15.34 -18.23
C PHE A 73 -9.18 -14.12 -17.86
N SER A 74 -8.55 -12.98 -17.62
CA SER A 74 -9.25 -11.75 -17.28
C SER A 74 -9.92 -11.12 -18.51
N LYS A 75 -11.03 -10.40 -18.26
CA LYS A 75 -11.68 -9.54 -19.26
C LYS A 75 -10.87 -8.28 -19.48
N ILE A 76 -10.52 -7.61 -18.40
CA ILE A 76 -9.69 -6.40 -18.42
C ILE A 76 -8.70 -6.45 -17.25
N ILE A 77 -7.64 -5.65 -17.37
CA ILE A 77 -6.75 -5.30 -16.28
C ILE A 77 -6.68 -3.77 -16.17
N ILE A 78 -6.89 -3.29 -14.96
CA ILE A 78 -6.87 -1.87 -14.59
C ILE A 78 -5.51 -1.57 -13.98
N CYS A 79 -4.80 -0.59 -14.52
CA CYS A 79 -3.50 -0.15 -14.03
C CYS A 79 -3.51 1.37 -13.81
N TYR A 80 -2.54 1.88 -13.05
CA TYR A 80 -2.39 3.31 -12.79
C TYR A 80 -1.44 3.99 -13.78
N SER A 81 -0.73 3.22 -14.60
CA SER A 81 0.17 3.72 -15.64
C SER A 81 0.07 2.89 -16.92
N LYS A 82 0.39 3.48 -18.06
CA LYS A 82 0.56 2.76 -19.32
C LYS A 82 1.90 2.02 -19.37
N ASN A 83 2.89 2.50 -18.63
CA ASN A 83 4.28 2.01 -18.66
C ASN A 83 4.50 0.88 -17.66
N ILE A 84 3.67 -0.16 -17.71
CA ILE A 84 3.89 -1.35 -16.89
C ILE A 84 5.08 -2.12 -17.44
N ILE A 85 6.05 -2.39 -16.57
CA ILE A 85 7.28 -3.11 -16.91
C ILE A 85 6.93 -4.53 -17.35
N ASP A 86 7.47 -4.95 -18.49
CA ASP A 86 7.27 -6.28 -19.07
C ASP A 86 5.80 -6.66 -19.31
N PHE A 87 4.92 -5.68 -19.56
CA PHE A 87 3.53 -5.98 -19.91
C PHE A 87 3.45 -6.71 -21.26
N PRO A 88 2.79 -7.89 -21.34
CA PRO A 88 2.75 -8.66 -22.57
C PRO A 88 1.90 -7.97 -23.63
N LYS A 89 2.51 -7.56 -24.75
CA LYS A 89 1.86 -6.83 -25.88
C LYS A 89 0.53 -7.44 -26.33
N LYS A 90 0.43 -8.78 -26.38
CA LYS A 90 -0.79 -9.50 -26.77
C LYS A 90 -2.03 -9.20 -25.91
N PHE A 91 -1.84 -8.62 -24.71
CA PHE A 91 -2.93 -8.27 -23.80
C PHE A 91 -3.18 -6.77 -23.68
N GLU A 92 -2.52 -5.92 -24.46
CA GLU A 92 -2.71 -4.46 -24.43
C GLU A 92 -4.19 -4.04 -24.61
N LYS A 93 -4.95 -4.75 -25.42
CA LYS A 93 -6.39 -4.51 -25.59
C LYS A 93 -7.20 -4.66 -24.31
N LYS A 94 -6.70 -5.42 -23.33
CA LYS A 94 -7.33 -5.60 -22.01
C LYS A 94 -6.95 -4.50 -21.02
N LEU A 95 -5.91 -3.72 -21.31
CA LEU A 95 -5.41 -2.67 -20.42
C LEU A 95 -6.37 -1.50 -20.36
N ARG A 96 -6.69 -1.07 -19.14
CA ARG A 96 -7.43 0.16 -18.87
C ARG A 96 -6.65 0.97 -17.83
N ILE A 97 -6.52 2.26 -18.10
CA ILE A 97 -5.79 3.16 -17.20
C ILE A 97 -6.82 3.94 -16.38
N LEU A 98 -6.67 3.89 -15.07
CA LEU A 98 -7.42 4.71 -14.14
C LEU A 98 -6.45 5.51 -13.26
N LYS A 99 -6.96 6.64 -12.74
CA LYS A 99 -6.25 7.35 -11.66
C LYS A 99 -6.15 6.45 -10.44
N PRO A 100 -5.07 6.56 -9.64
CA PRO A 100 -4.93 5.80 -8.41
C PRO A 100 -6.16 5.94 -7.51
N LEU A 101 -6.61 4.80 -6.96
CA LEU A 101 -7.73 4.78 -6.02
C LEU A 101 -7.23 5.23 -4.65
N VAL A 102 -7.83 6.29 -4.14
CA VAL A 102 -7.54 6.86 -2.82
C VAL A 102 -8.81 6.86 -1.97
N ARG A 103 -8.67 6.64 -0.68
CA ARG A 103 -9.82 6.64 0.24
C ARG A 103 -10.53 8.00 0.25
N LYS A 104 -11.86 8.00 0.31
CA LYS A 104 -12.71 9.19 0.22
C LYS A 104 -12.28 10.32 1.16
N LYS A 105 -11.91 10.00 2.38
CA LYS A 105 -11.49 10.95 3.40
C LYS A 105 -10.30 11.85 3.01
N TYR A 106 -9.44 11.41 2.08
CA TYR A 106 -8.33 12.23 1.58
C TYR A 106 -8.80 13.34 0.64
N TYR A 107 -9.90 13.15 -0.05
CA TYR A 107 -10.49 14.21 -0.88
C TYR A 107 -11.18 15.30 -0.04
N GLU A 108 -11.71 14.95 1.12
CA GLU A 108 -12.40 15.87 2.03
C GLU A 108 -11.42 16.84 2.72
N GLU A 109 -10.17 16.43 2.93
CA GLU A 109 -9.15 17.26 3.59
C GLU A 109 -8.50 18.32 2.67
N LEU A 110 -8.69 18.26 1.35
CA LEU A 110 -8.06 19.20 0.41
C LEU A 110 -8.48 20.67 0.61
N THR A 111 -9.55 20.92 1.36
CA THR A 111 -10.10 22.25 1.62
C THR A 111 -9.61 22.89 2.92
N ASN A 112 -8.93 22.15 3.79
CA ASN A 112 -8.56 22.59 5.15
C ASN A 112 -7.02 22.71 5.28
N ILE A 113 -6.44 23.74 4.67
CA ILE A 113 -5.00 24.03 4.84
C ILE A 113 -4.85 25.07 5.94
N GLU A 114 -4.44 24.64 7.14
CA GLU A 114 -4.02 25.56 8.22
C GLU A 114 -2.61 26.09 7.94
N GLU A 115 -2.35 27.35 8.32
CA GLU A 115 -1.01 27.93 8.27
C GLU A 115 -0.02 27.11 9.11
N LYS A 116 1.08 26.70 8.48
CA LYS A 116 2.13 25.93 9.13
C LYS A 116 3.13 26.84 9.81
N ARG A 117 3.47 26.52 11.07
CA ARG A 117 4.48 27.24 11.83
C ARG A 117 5.88 26.61 11.73
N LEU A 118 5.96 25.29 11.55
CA LEU A 118 7.22 24.55 11.50
C LEU A 118 7.27 23.65 10.28
N PHE A 119 8.46 23.50 9.70
CA PHE A 119 8.70 22.53 8.64
C PHE A 119 8.47 21.12 9.19
N THR A 120 7.51 20.41 8.63
CA THR A 120 7.05 19.12 9.14
C THR A 120 7.52 17.99 8.25
N ILE A 121 8.31 17.07 8.82
CA ILE A 121 8.74 15.83 8.17
C ILE A 121 7.91 14.68 8.72
N THR A 122 7.21 13.96 7.85
CA THR A 122 6.47 12.78 8.24
C THR A 122 7.14 11.52 7.71
N ILE A 123 7.30 10.52 8.58
CA ILE A 123 7.94 9.24 8.26
C ILE A 123 6.89 8.16 8.38
N ILE A 124 6.60 7.44 7.29
CA ILE A 124 5.63 6.35 7.27
C ILE A 124 6.21 5.07 6.68
N GLY A 125 6.15 4.01 7.45
CA GLY A 125 6.66 2.67 7.07
C GLY A 125 5.62 1.77 6.42
N GLY A 126 4.37 2.25 6.25
CA GLY A 126 3.24 1.44 5.81
C GLY A 126 2.68 0.55 6.94
N SER A 127 1.81 -0.40 6.59
CA SER A 127 1.04 -1.21 7.54
C SER A 127 1.87 -2.03 8.55
N GLN A 128 3.14 -2.27 8.25
CA GLN A 128 4.02 -3.07 9.12
C GLN A 128 5.10 -2.22 9.84
N GLY A 129 5.09 -0.89 9.67
CA GLY A 129 6.16 -0.01 10.08
C GLY A 129 7.45 -0.27 9.29
N ALA A 130 8.43 0.59 9.40
CA ALA A 130 9.72 0.41 8.77
C ALA A 130 10.83 0.54 9.80
N LYS A 131 11.19 -0.58 10.45
CA LYS A 131 12.30 -0.64 11.44
C LYS A 131 13.58 0.03 10.93
N ILE A 132 13.81 0.01 9.62
CA ILE A 132 14.97 0.68 9.02
C ILE A 132 14.92 2.19 9.23
N PHE A 133 13.74 2.81 9.15
CA PHE A 133 13.58 4.25 9.39
C PHE A 133 13.82 4.61 10.86
N ASP A 134 13.32 3.77 11.79
CA ASP A 134 13.56 3.96 13.21
C ASP A 134 15.05 3.99 13.53
N ASN A 135 15.84 3.08 12.88
CA ASN A 135 17.26 2.94 13.17
C ASN A 135 18.14 3.98 12.48
N LEU A 136 17.77 4.44 11.28
CA LEU A 136 18.65 5.28 10.45
C LEU A 136 18.31 6.76 10.52
N LEU A 137 17.02 7.11 10.61
CA LEU A 137 16.61 8.49 10.39
C LEU A 137 16.71 9.37 11.64
N HIS A 138 16.52 8.85 12.85
CA HIS A 138 16.46 9.67 14.06
C HIS A 138 17.72 10.51 14.28
N GLN A 139 18.92 9.96 14.06
CA GLN A 139 20.19 10.71 14.19
C GLN A 139 20.35 11.77 13.11
N THR A 140 19.96 11.46 11.87
CA THR A 140 20.01 12.40 10.76
C THR A 140 19.07 13.58 10.99
N LEU A 141 17.86 13.31 11.46
CA LEU A 141 16.87 14.32 11.79
C LEU A 141 17.31 15.20 12.96
N ALA A 142 17.99 14.62 13.96
CA ALA A 142 18.59 15.39 15.04
C ALA A 142 19.73 16.30 14.58
N LYS A 143 20.51 15.91 13.56
CA LYS A 143 21.49 16.80 12.94
C LYS A 143 20.83 17.95 12.19
N ILE A 144 19.80 17.68 11.40
CA ILE A 144 19.06 18.70 10.65
C ILE A 144 18.38 19.68 11.59
N SER A 145 17.81 19.22 12.71
CA SER A 145 17.12 20.08 13.68
C SER A 145 18.01 21.14 14.34
N LYS A 146 19.33 20.97 14.31
CA LYS A 146 20.29 21.98 14.77
C LYS A 146 20.34 23.21 13.84
N SER A 147 20.03 23.02 12.55
CA SER A 147 20.07 24.08 11.54
C SER A 147 18.69 24.68 11.24
N ILE A 148 17.63 23.88 11.34
CA ILE A 148 16.25 24.30 11.04
C ILE A 148 15.30 23.82 12.14
N LYS A 149 14.42 24.70 12.60
CA LYS A 149 13.32 24.27 13.47
C LYS A 149 12.35 23.42 12.68
N LEU A 150 12.13 22.18 13.11
CA LEU A 150 11.26 21.23 12.44
C LEU A 150 10.40 20.44 13.42
N LYS A 151 9.31 19.91 12.89
CA LYS A 151 8.43 18.95 13.56
C LYS A 151 8.56 17.60 12.89
N ILE A 152 8.64 16.53 13.69
CA ILE A 152 8.72 15.16 13.20
C ILE A 152 7.45 14.40 13.55
N ILE A 153 6.83 13.81 12.56
CA ILE A 153 5.72 12.85 12.71
C ILE A 153 6.24 11.49 12.28
N HIS A 154 6.39 10.54 13.22
CA HIS A 154 7.08 9.29 12.96
C HIS A 154 6.21 8.08 13.28
N GLN A 155 5.86 7.32 12.25
CA GLN A 155 5.22 6.02 12.41
C GLN A 155 6.27 4.96 12.71
N THR A 156 6.15 4.30 13.86
CA THR A 156 7.07 3.26 14.32
C THR A 156 6.34 1.97 14.71
N ARG A 157 7.05 1.03 15.30
CA ARG A 157 6.49 -0.16 15.97
C ARG A 157 6.42 0.06 17.48
N ASP A 158 5.52 -0.65 18.17
CA ASP A 158 5.40 -0.59 19.64
C ASP A 158 6.76 -0.68 20.36
N SER A 159 7.61 -1.61 19.92
CA SER A 159 8.93 -1.84 20.53
C SER A 159 9.88 -0.64 20.51
N ASN A 160 9.70 0.29 19.58
CA ASN A 160 10.61 1.42 19.36
C ASN A 160 9.99 2.77 19.74
N GLN A 161 8.71 2.79 20.09
CA GLN A 161 7.98 4.04 20.31
C GLN A 161 8.60 4.87 21.45
N ASN A 162 8.81 4.27 22.62
CA ASN A 162 9.38 4.97 23.76
C ASN A 162 10.81 5.47 23.50
N PHE A 163 11.61 4.68 22.78
CA PHE A 163 12.95 5.07 22.39
C PHE A 163 12.93 6.34 21.54
N LEU A 164 12.10 6.39 20.51
CA LEU A 164 12.02 7.55 19.61
C LEU A 164 11.46 8.79 20.32
N ILE A 165 10.45 8.63 21.18
CA ILE A 165 9.89 9.73 21.97
C ILE A 165 10.99 10.36 22.84
N ASN A 166 11.71 9.53 23.60
CA ASN A 166 12.78 10.02 24.49
C ASN A 166 13.89 10.68 23.68
N PHE A 167 14.32 10.06 22.58
CA PHE A 167 15.35 10.60 21.71
C PHE A 167 15.00 11.99 21.15
N TYR A 168 13.78 12.17 20.63
CA TYR A 168 13.34 13.47 20.10
C TYR A 168 13.16 14.50 21.19
N LYS A 169 12.69 14.11 22.38
CA LYS A 169 12.56 14.98 23.55
C LYS A 169 13.93 15.49 24.03
N GLU A 170 14.92 14.63 24.15
CA GLU A 170 16.29 14.98 24.54
C GLU A 170 16.94 15.93 23.56
N ASN A 171 16.66 15.77 22.26
CA ASN A 171 17.14 16.65 21.20
C ASN A 171 16.28 17.93 21.00
N LYS A 172 15.27 18.17 21.86
CA LYS A 172 14.36 19.32 21.82
C LYS A 172 13.63 19.48 20.47
N ILE A 173 13.30 18.35 19.83
CA ILE A 173 12.58 18.32 18.55
C ILE A 173 11.09 18.18 18.82
N GLU A 174 10.27 19.06 18.23
CA GLU A 174 8.81 18.86 18.28
C GLU A 174 8.45 17.58 17.51
N HIS A 175 7.72 16.67 18.18
CA HIS A 175 7.47 15.36 17.59
C HIS A 175 6.10 14.80 17.94
N GLN A 176 5.62 13.90 17.07
CA GLN A 176 4.51 12.99 17.30
C GLN A 176 4.92 11.60 16.83
N VAL A 177 5.05 10.65 17.77
CA VAL A 177 5.41 9.26 17.46
C VAL A 177 4.19 8.37 17.67
N PHE A 178 3.86 7.55 16.68
CA PHE A 178 2.68 6.68 16.73
C PHE A 178 2.94 5.33 16.07
N VAL A 179 2.18 4.32 16.47
CA VAL A 179 2.20 2.98 15.87
C VAL A 179 1.13 2.89 14.78
N PHE A 180 -0.07 3.34 15.09
CA PHE A 180 -1.19 3.37 14.17
C PHE A 180 -1.95 4.69 14.31
N GLU A 181 -2.31 5.29 13.17
CA GLU A 181 -3.12 6.49 13.12
C GLU A 181 -4.30 6.29 12.15
N LYS A 182 -5.50 6.39 12.69
CA LYS A 182 -6.73 6.24 11.92
C LYS A 182 -6.91 7.40 10.93
N ASP A 183 -6.55 8.59 11.36
CA ASP A 183 -6.71 9.84 10.60
C ASP A 183 -5.39 10.36 10.04
N LEU A 184 -4.59 9.44 9.47
CA LEU A 184 -3.30 9.76 8.86
C LEU A 184 -3.39 10.88 7.81
N ASN A 185 -4.52 11.00 7.09
CA ASN A 185 -4.80 12.09 6.16
C ASN A 185 -4.63 13.47 6.80
N LYS A 186 -5.09 13.67 8.04
CA LYS A 186 -4.96 14.94 8.78
C LYS A 186 -3.51 15.27 9.14
N LEU A 187 -2.68 14.27 9.34
CA LEU A 187 -1.24 14.45 9.55
C LEU A 187 -0.52 14.76 8.23
N LEU A 188 -0.87 14.03 7.17
CA LEU A 188 -0.23 14.18 5.87
C LEU A 188 -0.49 15.55 5.24
N ILE A 189 -1.67 16.14 5.41
CA ILE A 189 -1.95 17.49 4.87
C ILE A 189 -1.09 18.57 5.53
N LYS A 190 -0.61 18.32 6.76
CA LYS A 190 0.30 19.22 7.50
C LYS A 190 1.78 18.89 7.24
N THR A 191 2.08 18.02 6.30
CA THR A 191 3.44 17.52 6.00
C THR A 191 4.06 18.30 4.86
N ASP A 192 5.30 18.73 5.03
CA ASP A 192 6.11 19.39 3.98
C ASP A 192 6.94 18.39 3.20
N LEU A 193 7.42 17.32 3.85
CA LEU A 193 8.17 16.23 3.24
C LEU A 193 7.80 14.92 3.89
N CYS A 194 7.46 13.91 3.08
CA CYS A 194 7.19 12.57 3.58
C CYS A 194 8.31 11.61 3.19
N ILE A 195 8.82 10.85 4.17
CA ILE A 195 9.76 9.74 3.95
C ILE A 195 8.95 8.45 4.02
N THR A 196 8.94 7.66 2.93
CA THR A 196 8.06 6.50 2.85
C THR A 196 8.64 5.33 2.08
N ARG A 197 8.11 4.13 2.31
CA ARG A 197 8.48 2.89 1.61
C ARG A 197 7.83 2.74 0.23
N GLY A 198 7.38 3.72 -0.43
CA GLY A 198 6.89 3.62 -1.81
C GLY A 198 5.75 2.63 -2.06
N GLY A 199 4.91 2.33 -1.07
CA GLY A 199 3.71 1.51 -1.27
C GLY A 199 2.72 2.23 -2.18
N ALA A 200 2.12 1.52 -3.16
CA ALA A 200 1.26 2.13 -4.16
C ALA A 200 0.12 2.99 -3.58
N SER A 201 -0.49 2.56 -2.48
CA SER A 201 -1.54 3.33 -1.80
C SER A 201 -0.99 4.60 -1.14
N SER A 202 0.16 4.50 -0.45
CA SER A 202 0.80 5.67 0.19
C SER A 202 1.21 6.71 -0.84
N LEU A 203 1.82 6.28 -1.96
CA LEU A 203 2.20 7.19 -3.04
C LEU A 203 0.98 7.86 -3.69
N ALA A 204 -0.11 7.12 -3.87
CA ALA A 204 -1.36 7.67 -4.40
C ALA A 204 -1.97 8.73 -3.46
N GLU A 205 -1.96 8.48 -2.15
CA GLU A 205 -2.46 9.39 -1.13
C GLU A 205 -1.60 10.67 -1.05
N LEU A 206 -0.27 10.51 -1.01
CA LEU A 206 0.68 11.64 -1.00
C LEU A 206 0.58 12.49 -2.27
N SER A 207 0.47 11.84 -3.44
CA SER A 207 0.31 12.54 -4.72
C SER A 207 -1.00 13.33 -4.78
N LEU A 208 -2.10 12.78 -4.25
CA LEU A 208 -3.38 13.48 -4.18
C LEU A 208 -3.28 14.72 -3.30
N LEU A 209 -2.64 14.61 -2.13
CA LEU A 209 -2.44 15.69 -1.18
C LEU A 209 -1.32 16.69 -1.62
N LYS A 210 -0.64 16.40 -2.74
CA LYS A 210 0.51 17.19 -3.24
C LYS A 210 1.65 17.30 -2.23
N VAL A 211 1.83 16.29 -1.38
CA VAL A 211 2.93 16.21 -0.41
C VAL A 211 4.17 15.66 -1.11
N PRO A 212 5.29 16.39 -1.14
CA PRO A 212 6.57 15.88 -1.62
C PRO A 212 7.01 14.65 -0.82
N PHE A 213 7.61 13.65 -1.49
CA PHE A 213 8.05 12.43 -0.81
C PHE A 213 9.33 11.84 -1.40
N ILE A 214 10.05 11.09 -0.57
CA ILE A 214 11.27 10.33 -0.89
C ILE A 214 11.20 8.93 -0.29
#